data_51f705b5acf798a104571778e37437df
#
_entry.id   51f705b5acf798a104571778e37437df
#
_cell.length_a   1.000
_cell.length_b   1.000
_cell.length_c   1.000
_cell.angle_alpha   90.00
_cell.angle_beta   90.00
_cell.angle_gamma   90.00
#
_symmetry.space_group_name_H-M   'P 1'
#
loop_
_entity.id
_entity.type
_entity.pdbx_description
1 polymer ?
#
loop_
_entity_poly.entity_id
_entity_poly.type
_entity_poly.pdbx_seq_one_letter_code
_entity_poly.pdbx_strand_id
1 'polypeptide(L)'
;NLESVKQSILRYEIKHPVINDIDFSFTRQYNINSWPSFVLIDPKGKVFGVQEGEGIYEGFDKIIIEMSLEFKEKGLLNLNPISSIEPSEISKSCSRLCFPRKLIVNDKGTELFVSDTSNNRIIRIDIQKNQIIEIIGKGIAGYKDGKFKEAKCNYPQGLALNNEELYIADSGNHSIRIANLKTKM
;
A
#
# COMPACT_ATOMS: atom_id res chain seq x y z
N ASN A 1 -8.24 7.28 15.80
CA ASN A 1 -6.96 7.03 16.46
C ASN A 1 -5.82 7.40 15.51
N LEU A 2 -4.94 8.33 15.94
CA LEU A 2 -3.83 8.85 15.12
C LEU A 2 -2.90 7.73 14.62
N GLU A 3 -2.65 6.71 15.43
CA GLU A 3 -1.80 5.59 15.07
C GLU A 3 -2.39 4.76 13.91
N SER A 4 -3.69 4.54 13.90
CA SER A 4 -4.37 3.85 12.79
C SER A 4 -4.25 4.63 11.47
N VAL A 5 -4.32 5.99 11.54
CA VAL A 5 -4.13 6.84 10.35
C VAL A 5 -2.70 6.72 9.83
N LYS A 6 -1.70 6.78 10.72
CA LYS A 6 -0.29 6.58 10.34
C LYS A 6 -0.06 5.22 9.69
N GLN A 7 -0.61 4.15 10.26
CA GLN A 7 -0.50 2.81 9.69
C GLN A 7 -1.18 2.72 8.31
N SER A 8 -2.30 3.41 8.11
CA SER A 8 -2.96 3.47 6.80
C SER A 8 -2.12 4.22 5.77
N ILE A 9 -1.52 5.35 6.13
CA ILE A 9 -0.62 6.12 5.26
C ILE A 9 0.54 5.24 4.79
N LEU A 10 1.17 4.51 5.69
CA LEU A 10 2.25 3.58 5.37
C LEU A 10 1.77 2.44 4.47
N ARG A 11 0.65 1.81 4.84
CA ARG A 11 0.10 0.65 4.15
C ARG A 11 -0.27 0.93 2.70
N TYR A 12 -0.80 2.12 2.45
CA TYR A 12 -1.27 2.53 1.11
C TYR A 12 -0.28 3.46 0.40
N GLU A 13 0.92 3.66 0.99
CA GLU A 13 1.99 4.49 0.43
C GLU A 13 1.47 5.89 0.03
N ILE A 14 0.63 6.48 0.88
CA ILE A 14 0.03 7.79 0.63
C ILE A 14 1.12 8.86 0.69
N LYS A 15 1.31 9.58 -0.41
CA LYS A 15 2.35 10.62 -0.56
C LYS A 15 1.84 12.05 -0.45
N HIS A 16 0.53 12.25 -0.47
CA HIS A 16 -0.08 13.56 -0.29
C HIS A 16 -0.32 13.85 1.19
N PRO A 17 -0.46 15.14 1.59
CA PRO A 17 -0.81 15.51 2.97
C PRO A 17 -2.13 14.84 3.42
N VAL A 18 -2.15 14.39 4.67
CA VAL A 18 -3.32 13.77 5.30
C VAL A 18 -3.66 14.52 6.58
N ILE A 19 -4.93 14.91 6.72
CA ILE A 19 -5.47 15.54 7.93
C ILE A 19 -6.39 14.53 8.62
N ASN A 20 -6.19 14.33 9.92
CA ASN A 20 -7.08 13.53 10.75
C ASN A 20 -8.15 14.44 11.38
N ASP A 21 -9.31 14.54 10.73
CA ASP A 21 -10.44 15.42 11.11
C ASP A 21 -11.25 14.82 12.28
N ILE A 22 -10.62 14.70 13.46
CA ILE A 22 -11.19 14.03 14.65
C ILE A 22 -12.45 14.74 15.15
N ASP A 23 -12.47 16.05 15.08
CA ASP A 23 -13.56 16.91 15.56
C ASP A 23 -14.56 17.29 14.47
N PHE A 24 -14.39 16.74 13.26
CA PHE A 24 -15.21 17.03 12.08
C PHE A 24 -15.23 18.52 11.69
N SER A 25 -14.19 19.27 12.01
CA SER A 25 -14.11 20.70 11.69
C SER A 25 -14.05 20.93 10.18
N PHE A 26 -13.21 20.20 9.45
CA PHE A 26 -13.13 20.25 7.99
C PHE A 26 -14.41 19.72 7.33
N THR A 27 -14.92 18.59 7.82
CA THR A 27 -16.17 18.00 7.35
C THR A 27 -17.32 19.00 7.39
N ARG A 28 -17.47 19.73 8.52
CA ARG A 28 -18.48 20.78 8.67
C ARG A 28 -18.22 22.02 7.82
N GLN A 29 -16.94 22.46 7.75
CA GLN A 29 -16.55 23.64 6.98
C GLN A 29 -16.88 23.51 5.50
N TYR A 30 -16.68 22.31 4.93
CA TYR A 30 -16.98 22.01 3.53
C TYR A 30 -18.39 21.42 3.31
N ASN A 31 -19.22 21.36 4.36
CA ASN A 31 -20.57 20.80 4.32
C ASN A 31 -20.63 19.39 3.72
N ILE A 32 -19.72 18.52 4.14
CA ILE A 32 -19.65 17.13 3.68
C ILE A 32 -20.69 16.30 4.42
N ASN A 33 -21.56 15.63 3.67
CA ASN A 33 -22.67 14.84 4.22
C ASN A 33 -22.54 13.34 3.92
N SER A 34 -21.63 12.95 3.03
CA SER A 34 -21.40 11.56 2.64
C SER A 34 -19.91 11.24 2.39
N TRP A 35 -19.56 9.96 2.34
CA TRP A 35 -18.21 9.49 2.02
C TRP A 35 -18.26 8.42 0.92
N PRO A 36 -17.29 8.47 -0.02
CA PRO A 36 -16.29 9.52 -0.19
C PRO A 36 -16.90 10.82 -0.76
N SER A 37 -16.33 11.95 -0.38
CA SER A 37 -16.64 13.26 -0.97
C SER A 37 -15.35 13.95 -1.42
N PHE A 38 -15.47 14.68 -2.53
CA PHE A 38 -14.36 15.40 -3.14
C PHE A 38 -14.72 16.87 -3.29
N VAL A 39 -13.88 17.74 -2.80
CA VAL A 39 -14.04 19.18 -2.90
C VAL A 39 -12.93 19.71 -3.80
N LEU A 40 -13.29 20.25 -4.97
CA LEU A 40 -12.35 20.89 -5.86
C LEU A 40 -12.19 22.35 -5.47
N ILE A 41 -10.95 22.75 -5.18
CA ILE A 41 -10.59 24.12 -4.77
C ILE A 41 -9.72 24.73 -5.86
N ASP A 42 -10.08 25.93 -6.30
CA ASP A 42 -9.31 26.64 -7.30
C ASP A 42 -7.98 27.19 -6.74
N PRO A 43 -7.01 27.62 -7.58
CA PRO A 43 -5.76 28.20 -7.14
C PRO A 43 -5.87 29.50 -6.31
N LYS A 44 -7.06 30.09 -6.22
CA LYS A 44 -7.35 31.23 -5.32
C LYS A 44 -7.92 30.81 -3.97
N GLY A 45 -8.04 29.50 -3.73
CA GLY A 45 -8.58 28.95 -2.50
C GLY A 45 -10.12 28.93 -2.42
N LYS A 46 -10.81 29.12 -3.55
CA LYS A 46 -12.28 29.06 -3.60
C LYS A 46 -12.77 27.66 -3.97
N VAL A 47 -13.83 27.22 -3.32
CA VAL A 47 -14.50 25.97 -3.70
C VAL A 47 -15.09 26.15 -5.10
N PHE A 48 -14.65 25.34 -6.03
CA PHE A 48 -15.15 25.28 -7.41
C PHE A 48 -16.34 24.32 -7.53
N GLY A 49 -16.24 23.17 -6.87
CA GLY A 49 -17.29 22.17 -6.89
C GLY A 49 -17.12 21.11 -5.81
N VAL A 50 -18.20 20.39 -5.54
CA VAL A 50 -18.25 19.25 -4.63
C VAL A 50 -18.88 18.07 -5.36
N GLN A 51 -18.29 16.90 -5.26
CA GLN A 51 -18.80 15.66 -5.81
C GLN A 51 -18.79 14.58 -4.75
N GLU A 52 -19.92 13.90 -4.60
CA GLU A 52 -20.09 12.78 -3.69
C GLU A 52 -20.07 11.44 -4.45
N GLY A 53 -19.60 10.37 -3.79
CA GLY A 53 -19.55 9.02 -4.34
C GLY A 53 -18.25 8.69 -5.06
N GLU A 54 -18.22 7.50 -5.66
CA GLU A 54 -17.08 6.98 -6.41
C GLU A 54 -17.21 7.28 -7.92
N GLY A 55 -16.13 7.00 -8.68
CA GLY A 55 -16.17 7.12 -10.17
C GLY A 55 -16.00 8.54 -10.69
N ILE A 56 -15.45 9.45 -9.91
CA ILE A 56 -15.32 10.88 -10.25
C ILE A 56 -14.16 11.21 -11.20
N TYR A 57 -13.25 10.26 -11.46
CA TYR A 57 -11.96 10.52 -12.11
C TYR A 57 -12.11 11.24 -13.45
N GLU A 58 -12.95 10.72 -14.36
CA GLU A 58 -13.09 11.28 -15.71
C GLU A 58 -13.64 12.71 -15.71
N GLY A 59 -14.57 13.01 -14.80
CA GLY A 59 -15.16 14.35 -14.68
C GLY A 59 -14.18 15.36 -14.10
N PHE A 60 -13.53 14.99 -12.99
CA PHE A 60 -12.57 15.87 -12.32
C PHE A 60 -11.30 16.09 -13.15
N ASP A 61 -10.80 15.06 -13.84
CA ASP A 61 -9.59 15.18 -14.66
C ASP A 61 -9.75 16.25 -15.73
N LYS A 62 -10.85 16.28 -16.46
CA LYS A 62 -11.17 17.31 -17.44
C LYS A 62 -11.20 18.70 -16.83
N ILE A 63 -11.92 18.86 -15.73
CA ILE A 63 -12.07 20.16 -15.04
C ILE A 63 -10.71 20.64 -14.53
N ILE A 64 -9.89 19.75 -13.93
CA ILE A 64 -8.56 20.08 -13.42
C ILE A 64 -7.63 20.52 -14.56
N ILE A 65 -7.68 19.85 -15.72
CA ILE A 65 -6.88 20.22 -16.88
C ILE A 65 -7.29 21.63 -17.37
N GLU A 66 -8.56 21.88 -17.59
CA GLU A 66 -9.05 23.18 -18.06
C GLU A 66 -8.73 24.30 -17.07
N MET A 67 -9.00 24.09 -15.79
CA MET A 67 -8.67 25.03 -14.72
C MET A 67 -7.16 25.30 -14.65
N SER A 68 -6.34 24.27 -14.76
CA SER A 68 -4.88 24.41 -14.72
C SER A 68 -4.36 25.23 -15.88
N LEU A 69 -4.90 25.06 -17.08
CA LEU A 69 -4.54 25.87 -18.25
C LEU A 69 -4.93 27.34 -18.07
N GLU A 70 -6.19 27.58 -17.66
CA GLU A 70 -6.68 28.95 -17.45
C GLU A 70 -5.85 29.70 -16.39
N PHE A 71 -5.58 29.06 -15.24
CA PHE A 71 -4.83 29.71 -14.17
C PHE A 71 -3.34 29.84 -14.47
N LYS A 72 -2.77 28.95 -15.31
CA LYS A 72 -1.43 29.07 -15.82
C LYS A 72 -1.28 30.30 -16.74
N GLU A 73 -2.23 30.50 -17.67
CA GLU A 73 -2.25 31.68 -18.55
C GLU A 73 -2.37 33.00 -17.77
N LYS A 74 -3.11 32.98 -16.67
CA LYS A 74 -3.27 34.12 -15.76
C LYS A 74 -2.08 34.33 -14.81
N GLY A 75 -1.07 33.45 -14.82
CA GLY A 75 0.09 33.52 -13.92
C GLY A 75 -0.25 33.27 -12.45
N LEU A 76 -1.37 32.58 -12.16
CA LEU A 76 -1.89 32.35 -10.82
C LEU A 76 -1.68 30.91 -10.34
N LEU A 77 -1.10 30.05 -11.17
CA LEU A 77 -0.81 28.67 -10.81
C LEU A 77 0.54 28.58 -10.07
N ASN A 78 0.51 28.06 -8.84
CA ASN A 78 1.75 27.75 -8.13
C ASN A 78 2.26 26.37 -8.60
N LEU A 79 3.41 26.37 -9.28
CA LEU A 79 4.04 25.15 -9.80
C LEU A 79 4.98 24.47 -8.78
N ASN A 80 5.16 25.04 -7.59
CA ASN A 80 5.96 24.41 -6.56
C ASN A 80 5.19 23.20 -6.00
N PRO A 81 5.78 22.00 -6.01
CA PRO A 81 5.12 20.85 -5.41
C PRO A 81 4.89 21.07 -3.93
N ILE A 82 3.75 20.63 -3.44
CA ILE A 82 3.53 20.52 -1.99
C ILE A 82 4.58 19.53 -1.48
N SER A 83 5.42 19.96 -0.52
CA SER A 83 6.41 19.07 0.08
C SER A 83 5.70 17.84 0.66
N SER A 84 5.95 16.70 0.05
CA SER A 84 5.48 15.41 0.57
C SER A 84 6.13 15.18 1.93
N ILE A 85 5.33 14.77 2.90
CA ILE A 85 5.88 14.22 4.15
C ILE A 85 6.57 12.93 3.73
N GLU A 86 7.91 12.89 3.78
CA GLU A 86 8.65 11.70 3.47
C GLU A 86 8.23 10.57 4.43
N PRO A 87 7.77 9.42 3.92
CA PRO A 87 7.40 8.28 4.76
C PRO A 87 8.57 7.73 5.59
N SER A 88 9.79 8.21 5.31
CA SER A 88 11.03 7.74 5.95
C SER A 88 11.05 7.86 7.47
N GLU A 89 10.39 8.85 8.05
CA GLU A 89 10.29 8.97 9.51
C GLU A 89 9.28 7.99 10.12
N ILE A 90 8.28 7.57 9.33
CA ILE A 90 7.27 6.62 9.74
C ILE A 90 7.72 5.17 9.50
N SER A 91 8.53 4.94 8.46
CA SER A 91 9.03 3.60 8.07
C SER A 91 10.02 2.98 9.05
N LYS A 92 10.67 3.77 9.92
CA LYS A 92 11.62 3.28 10.93
C LYS A 92 10.98 2.49 12.07
N SER A 93 9.66 2.47 12.19
CA SER A 93 8.95 1.69 13.20
C SER A 93 8.36 0.37 12.70
N CYS A 94 8.64 -0.02 11.46
CA CYS A 94 8.23 -1.34 10.99
C CYS A 94 8.90 -2.42 11.84
N SER A 95 8.08 -3.14 12.59
CA SER A 95 8.43 -4.37 13.29
C SER A 95 9.08 -5.37 12.32
N ARG A 96 9.56 -6.50 12.83
CA ARG A 96 10.13 -7.57 12.01
C ARG A 96 9.24 -8.00 10.82
N LEU A 97 7.91 -7.76 10.91
CA LEU A 97 6.91 -7.95 9.85
C LEU A 97 6.30 -6.61 9.45
N CYS A 98 5.95 -6.47 8.16
CA CYS A 98 5.29 -5.29 7.63
C CYS A 98 4.01 -5.69 6.88
N PHE A 99 2.86 -5.42 7.49
CA PHE A 99 1.51 -5.74 6.98
C PHE A 99 1.35 -7.18 6.47
N PRO A 100 1.57 -8.20 7.32
CA PRO A 100 1.36 -9.58 6.91
C PRO A 100 -0.11 -9.82 6.55
N ARG A 101 -0.34 -10.53 5.44
CA ARG A 101 -1.70 -10.73 4.89
C ARG A 101 -2.24 -12.13 5.06
N LYS A 102 -1.45 -13.15 4.82
CA LYS A 102 -1.86 -14.55 4.87
C LYS A 102 -0.92 -15.36 5.74
N LEU A 103 -1.51 -16.27 6.49
CA LEU A 103 -0.84 -17.30 7.28
C LEU A 103 -1.32 -18.67 6.80
N ILE A 104 -0.41 -19.61 6.62
CA ILE A 104 -0.74 -21.01 6.44
C ILE A 104 0.22 -21.88 7.26
N VAL A 105 -0.27 -23.02 7.71
CA VAL A 105 0.51 -24.01 8.45
C VAL A 105 0.62 -25.26 7.59
N ASN A 106 1.76 -25.96 7.65
CA ASN A 106 1.90 -27.24 6.97
C ASN A 106 1.01 -28.31 7.62
N ASP A 107 0.74 -29.42 6.92
CA ASP A 107 -0.14 -30.49 7.38
C ASP A 107 0.29 -31.10 8.72
N LYS A 108 1.57 -31.05 9.03
CA LYS A 108 2.13 -31.56 10.29
C LYS A 108 1.99 -30.59 11.47
N GLY A 109 1.53 -29.36 11.25
CA GLY A 109 1.43 -28.35 12.30
C GLY A 109 2.77 -27.85 12.83
N THR A 110 3.88 -28.07 12.11
CA THR A 110 5.24 -27.76 12.58
C THR A 110 5.82 -26.48 12.00
N GLU A 111 5.30 -26.03 10.87
CA GLU A 111 5.82 -24.87 10.14
C GLU A 111 4.71 -23.89 9.78
N LEU A 112 4.99 -22.62 9.95
CA LEU A 112 4.13 -21.50 9.60
C LEU A 112 4.76 -20.71 8.46
N PHE A 113 3.96 -20.44 7.43
CA PHE A 113 4.33 -19.54 6.35
C PHE A 113 3.54 -18.24 6.46
N VAL A 114 4.23 -17.11 6.34
CA VAL A 114 3.65 -15.77 6.48
C VAL A 114 3.96 -14.95 5.24
N SER A 115 2.94 -14.45 4.55
CA SER A 115 3.17 -13.42 3.54
C SER A 115 3.42 -12.07 4.22
N ASP A 116 4.68 -11.68 4.28
CA ASP A 116 5.16 -10.40 4.80
C ASP A 116 5.07 -9.35 3.68
N THR A 117 3.83 -8.98 3.37
CA THR A 117 3.41 -8.36 2.11
C THR A 117 4.17 -7.09 1.77
N SER A 118 4.23 -6.11 2.68
CA SER A 118 4.92 -4.84 2.40
C SER A 118 6.45 -4.95 2.46
N ASN A 119 6.97 -6.06 3.00
CA ASN A 119 8.38 -6.43 2.86
C ASN A 119 8.65 -7.31 1.63
N ASN A 120 7.68 -7.52 0.73
CA ASN A 120 7.83 -8.24 -0.53
C ASN A 120 8.50 -9.61 -0.39
N ARG A 121 8.15 -10.37 0.66
CA ARG A 121 8.76 -11.65 0.99
C ARG A 121 7.79 -12.59 1.69
N ILE A 122 8.13 -13.88 1.72
CA ILE A 122 7.44 -14.88 2.55
C ILE A 122 8.43 -15.33 3.64
N ILE A 123 7.93 -15.48 4.87
CA ILE A 123 8.72 -15.97 6.01
C ILE A 123 8.22 -17.36 6.35
N ARG A 124 9.15 -18.32 6.50
CA ARG A 124 8.90 -19.68 7.01
C ARG A 124 9.44 -19.77 8.44
N ILE A 125 8.60 -20.22 9.36
CA ILE A 125 8.86 -20.26 10.79
C ILE A 125 8.70 -21.68 11.28
N ASP A 126 9.64 -22.16 12.08
CA ASP A 126 9.50 -23.35 12.90
C ASP A 126 8.64 -22.99 14.12
N ILE A 127 7.45 -23.57 14.22
CA ILE A 127 6.48 -23.25 15.28
C ILE A 127 6.99 -23.70 16.66
N GLN A 128 7.64 -24.87 16.74
CA GLN A 128 8.10 -25.41 18.02
C GLN A 128 9.26 -24.61 18.59
N LYS A 129 10.20 -24.20 17.73
CA LYS A 129 11.37 -23.41 18.13
C LYS A 129 11.11 -21.91 18.16
N ASN A 130 9.97 -21.47 17.64
CA ASN A 130 9.62 -20.05 17.47
C ASN A 130 10.73 -19.26 16.73
N GLN A 131 11.27 -19.83 15.65
CA GLN A 131 12.37 -19.30 14.91
C GLN A 131 12.09 -19.21 13.41
N ILE A 132 12.53 -18.12 12.77
CA ILE A 132 12.53 -18.02 11.32
C ILE A 132 13.60 -18.98 10.80
N ILE A 133 13.16 -19.96 10.00
CA ILE A 133 14.06 -20.94 9.39
C ILE A 133 14.38 -20.61 7.93
N GLU A 134 13.52 -19.80 7.26
CA GLU A 134 13.76 -19.42 5.88
C GLU A 134 13.02 -18.15 5.48
N ILE A 135 13.59 -17.41 4.54
CA ILE A 135 12.97 -16.24 3.91
C ILE A 135 12.99 -16.48 2.39
N ILE A 136 11.82 -16.37 1.77
CA ILE A 136 11.60 -16.51 0.33
C ILE A 136 11.35 -15.12 -0.23
N GLY A 137 12.23 -14.65 -1.10
CA GLY A 137 12.22 -13.29 -1.63
C GLY A 137 13.25 -12.37 -0.98
N LYS A 138 13.85 -11.51 -1.78
CA LYS A 138 14.91 -10.58 -1.37
C LYS A 138 14.44 -9.44 -0.46
N GLY A 139 13.12 -9.26 -0.31
CA GLY A 139 12.55 -8.14 0.45
C GLY A 139 12.49 -6.81 -0.33
N ILE A 140 12.73 -6.85 -1.63
CA ILE A 140 12.66 -5.70 -2.53
C ILE A 140 11.62 -6.01 -3.61
N ALA A 141 10.69 -5.09 -3.84
CA ALA A 141 9.67 -5.24 -4.88
C ALA A 141 10.30 -5.52 -6.26
N GLY A 142 9.69 -6.42 -7.01
CA GLY A 142 10.12 -6.75 -8.37
C GLY A 142 9.58 -8.09 -8.85
N TYR A 143 9.91 -8.44 -10.08
CA TYR A 143 9.54 -9.70 -10.73
C TYR A 143 10.80 -10.45 -11.16
N LYS A 144 11.26 -11.39 -10.34
CA LYS A 144 12.44 -12.18 -10.63
C LYS A 144 12.30 -13.59 -10.04
N ASP A 145 12.47 -14.61 -10.87
CA ASP A 145 12.62 -15.99 -10.45
C ASP A 145 14.05 -16.31 -10.01
N GLY A 146 14.23 -17.38 -9.26
CA GLY A 146 15.54 -17.87 -8.85
C GLY A 146 15.52 -18.41 -7.43
N LYS A 147 16.70 -18.58 -6.86
CA LYS A 147 16.85 -19.04 -5.47
C LYS A 147 16.11 -18.09 -4.50
N PHE A 148 15.64 -18.62 -3.39
CA PHE A 148 14.85 -17.86 -2.40
C PHE A 148 15.44 -16.51 -2.02
N LYS A 149 16.77 -16.42 -1.85
CA LYS A 149 17.47 -15.18 -1.49
C LYS A 149 17.62 -14.18 -2.66
N GLU A 150 17.35 -14.61 -3.89
CA GLU A 150 17.54 -13.82 -5.11
C GLU A 150 16.21 -13.44 -5.77
N ALA A 151 15.19 -14.26 -5.55
CA ALA A 151 13.84 -14.06 -6.08
C ALA A 151 13.29 -12.71 -5.58
N LYS A 152 12.44 -12.10 -6.40
CA LYS A 152 11.73 -10.88 -6.02
C LYS A 152 10.24 -11.08 -6.25
N CYS A 153 9.45 -10.68 -5.28
CA CYS A 153 8.00 -10.58 -5.35
C CYS A 153 7.58 -9.11 -5.25
N ASN A 154 6.34 -8.84 -5.54
CA ASN A 154 5.74 -7.53 -5.38
C ASN A 154 4.37 -7.67 -4.70
N TYR A 155 4.26 -7.25 -3.45
CA TYR A 155 3.05 -7.37 -2.65
C TYR A 155 2.47 -8.80 -2.62
N PRO A 156 3.22 -9.84 -2.22
CA PRO A 156 2.71 -11.20 -2.12
C PRO A 156 1.61 -11.26 -1.05
N GLN A 157 0.46 -11.85 -1.37
CA GLN A 157 -0.70 -11.87 -0.48
C GLN A 157 -1.16 -13.30 -0.13
N GLY A 158 -1.78 -13.98 -1.10
CA GLY A 158 -2.33 -15.33 -0.91
C GLY A 158 -1.23 -16.38 -0.84
N LEU A 159 -1.43 -17.39 0.02
CA LEU A 159 -0.56 -18.55 0.12
C LEU A 159 -1.40 -19.83 0.09
N ALA A 160 -0.89 -20.86 -0.58
CA ALA A 160 -1.38 -22.22 -0.50
C ALA A 160 -0.19 -23.19 -0.53
N LEU A 161 -0.24 -24.24 0.27
CA LEU A 161 0.81 -25.25 0.33
C LEU A 161 0.27 -26.59 -0.17
N ASN A 162 1.02 -27.23 -1.05
CA ASN A 162 0.77 -28.60 -1.49
C ASN A 162 2.10 -29.36 -1.45
N ASN A 163 2.26 -30.23 -0.45
CA ASN A 163 3.52 -30.93 -0.17
C ASN A 163 4.71 -29.97 -0.04
N GLU A 164 5.65 -30.03 -0.97
CA GLU A 164 6.87 -29.20 -0.99
C GLU A 164 6.74 -27.97 -1.90
N GLU A 165 5.55 -27.69 -2.43
CA GLU A 165 5.29 -26.55 -3.30
C GLU A 165 4.43 -25.51 -2.60
N LEU A 166 4.99 -24.34 -2.40
CA LEU A 166 4.31 -23.17 -1.89
C LEU A 166 3.86 -22.28 -3.05
N TYR A 167 2.56 -22.17 -3.24
CA TYR A 167 1.93 -21.29 -4.22
C TYR A 167 1.74 -19.91 -3.60
N ILE A 168 2.19 -18.88 -4.28
CA ILE A 168 2.22 -17.49 -3.82
C ILE A 168 1.46 -16.63 -4.81
N ALA A 169 0.38 -15.98 -4.38
CA ALA A 169 -0.27 -14.92 -5.14
C ALA A 169 0.59 -13.64 -5.06
N ASP A 170 1.43 -13.44 -6.05
CA ASP A 170 2.32 -12.30 -6.21
C ASP A 170 1.53 -11.11 -6.80
N SER A 171 0.68 -10.51 -5.95
CA SER A 171 -0.44 -9.67 -6.36
C SER A 171 -0.02 -8.41 -7.10
N GLY A 172 1.06 -7.76 -6.71
CA GLY A 172 1.58 -6.59 -7.40
C GLY A 172 2.22 -6.92 -8.77
N ASN A 173 2.45 -8.20 -9.06
CA ASN A 173 2.93 -8.70 -10.35
C ASN A 173 1.83 -9.43 -11.14
N HIS A 174 0.59 -9.48 -10.63
CA HIS A 174 -0.55 -10.17 -11.25
C HIS A 174 -0.25 -11.64 -11.63
N SER A 175 0.50 -12.35 -10.78
CA SER A 175 1.03 -13.69 -11.07
C SER A 175 0.87 -14.64 -9.89
N ILE A 176 0.76 -15.94 -10.20
CA ILE A 176 0.94 -17.02 -9.23
C ILE A 176 2.36 -17.56 -9.40
N ARG A 177 3.13 -17.53 -8.32
CA ARG A 177 4.49 -18.04 -8.28
C ARG A 177 4.53 -19.35 -7.48
N ILE A 178 5.43 -20.23 -7.83
CA ILE A 178 5.63 -21.50 -7.12
C ILE A 178 7.03 -21.48 -6.52
N ALA A 179 7.11 -21.69 -5.21
CA ALA A 179 8.36 -21.85 -4.50
C ALA A 179 8.50 -23.32 -4.06
N ASN A 180 9.48 -24.01 -4.59
CA ASN A 180 9.77 -25.39 -4.21
C ASN A 180 10.65 -25.41 -2.95
N LEU A 181 10.10 -25.88 -1.85
CA LEU A 181 10.72 -25.86 -0.53
C LEU A 181 11.92 -26.81 -0.41
N LYS A 182 11.98 -27.85 -1.25
CA LYS A 182 13.07 -28.83 -1.28
C LYS A 182 14.28 -28.31 -2.06
N THR A 183 14.05 -27.75 -3.24
CA THR A 183 15.13 -27.23 -4.11
C THR A 183 15.50 -25.79 -3.77
N LYS A 184 14.65 -25.08 -3.03
CA LYS A 184 14.80 -23.66 -2.65
C LYS A 184 14.82 -22.69 -3.84
N MET A 185 14.00 -23.02 -4.82
CA MET A 185 13.78 -22.21 -6.02
C MET A 185 12.32 -21.84 -6.16
#